data_c323e37492f05eeb1ec0f299c06de9ba
#
_entry.id   c323e37492f05eeb1ec0f299c06de9ba
#
_cell.length_a   1.000
_cell.length_b   1.000
_cell.length_c   1.000
_cell.angle_alpha   90.00
_cell.angle_beta   90.00
_cell.angle_gamma   90.00
#
_symmetry.space_group_name_H-M   'P 1'
#
loop_
_entity.id
_entity.type
_entity.pdbx_description
1 polymer ?
#
loop_
_entity_poly.entity_id
_entity_poly.type
_entity_poly.pdbx_seq_one_letter_code
_entity_poly.pdbx_strand_id
1 'polypeptide(L)'
;MQNPRECALDVLIKVDKKEELSHIAISNVLEKYQFSEKRDRAFFTRLVEGTLERQITIDYVADQFSKTKIRKCKPLIRALLRMGIYQILYMDQVPDSAACNEAVKLAKKRGFSRLSGFVNGVLRNISRKKDEIQYPSREKNLETYLSVAYSIPEWIIKFFQKTYDNETVEKIIASYLEERKTTLCCLISKGGKEAVRKELEAEGVTVEDGSLIENAVQISDYDFLYRLKAFREGSCYVQDESSMLCAKLASVQKEQFVMDLCSAPGGKSLYVADQLKGSGRVLSRDLTEYKTDLIEDNIDRVGFTNMESEVFDARVLDEEHIEAADVVIADVPCSGLGIMGKKNDIKSDETAQRIKENNVQ
;
A
#
# COMPACT_ATOMS: atom_id res chain seq x y z
N MET A 1 -15.10 8.60 15.12
CA MET A 1 -15.31 7.22 14.60
C MET A 1 -16.07 6.41 15.62
N GLN A 2 -17.18 5.77 15.24
CA GLN A 2 -17.78 4.76 16.11
C GLN A 2 -16.76 3.65 16.27
N ASN A 3 -16.44 3.18 17.40
CA ASN A 3 -15.43 2.17 17.76
C ASN A 3 -14.45 1.74 16.61
N PRO A 4 -13.21 2.23 16.59
CA PRO A 4 -12.24 1.94 15.53
C PRO A 4 -12.00 0.44 15.31
N ARG A 5 -12.08 -0.37 16.37
CA ARG A 5 -11.95 -1.84 16.28
C ARG A 5 -13.10 -2.50 15.55
N GLU A 6 -14.31 -1.96 15.66
CA GLU A 6 -15.46 -2.49 14.92
C GLU A 6 -15.35 -2.18 13.43
N CYS A 7 -14.92 -0.96 13.07
CA CYS A 7 -14.62 -0.61 11.68
C CYS A 7 -13.50 -1.48 11.11
N ALA A 8 -12.44 -1.72 11.88
CA ALA A 8 -11.34 -2.60 11.47
C ALA A 8 -11.81 -4.05 11.26
N LEU A 9 -12.67 -4.56 12.14
CA LEU A 9 -13.27 -5.89 11.99
C LEU A 9 -14.04 -6.01 10.66
N ASP A 10 -14.85 -5.02 10.34
CA ASP A 10 -15.66 -5.03 9.11
C ASP A 10 -14.80 -5.02 7.85
N VAL A 11 -13.74 -4.22 7.82
CA VAL A 11 -12.75 -4.20 6.73
C VAL A 11 -12.03 -5.54 6.62
N LEU A 12 -11.52 -6.08 7.72
CA LEU A 12 -10.81 -7.36 7.72
C LEU A 12 -11.70 -8.52 7.25
N ILE A 13 -13.00 -8.51 7.55
CA ILE A 13 -13.94 -9.51 7.05
C ILE A 13 -14.16 -9.38 5.55
N LYS A 14 -14.32 -8.17 5.03
CA LYS A 14 -14.49 -7.92 3.58
C LYS A 14 -13.27 -8.39 2.79
N VAL A 15 -12.08 -8.03 3.25
CA VAL A 15 -10.80 -8.44 2.63
C VAL A 15 -10.63 -9.96 2.69
N ASP A 16 -10.90 -10.58 3.84
CA ASP A 16 -10.79 -12.04 4.01
C ASP A 16 -11.76 -12.83 3.10
N LYS A 17 -12.92 -12.25 2.80
CA LYS A 17 -13.90 -12.80 1.84
C LYS A 17 -13.64 -12.42 0.38
N LYS A 18 -12.62 -11.61 0.10
CA LYS A 18 -12.32 -11.05 -1.21
C LYS A 18 -13.43 -10.19 -1.82
N GLU A 19 -14.26 -9.58 -0.96
CA GLU A 19 -15.34 -8.68 -1.39
C GLU A 19 -14.78 -7.31 -1.80
N GLU A 20 -13.65 -6.89 -1.24
CA GLU A 20 -13.05 -5.59 -1.49
C GLU A 20 -11.52 -5.65 -1.27
N LEU A 21 -10.76 -4.90 -2.06
CA LEU A 21 -9.31 -4.75 -1.87
C LEU A 21 -9.01 -3.94 -0.61
N SER A 22 -7.94 -4.28 0.09
CA SER A 22 -7.62 -3.70 1.40
C SER A 22 -7.51 -2.17 1.38
N HIS A 23 -6.80 -1.62 0.41
CA HIS A 23 -6.61 -0.16 0.29
C HIS A 23 -7.91 0.59 -0.01
N ILE A 24 -8.81 0.01 -0.81
CA ILE A 24 -10.13 0.59 -1.10
C ILE A 24 -11.00 0.57 0.15
N ALA A 25 -11.07 -0.57 0.84
CA ALA A 25 -11.86 -0.72 2.06
C ALA A 25 -11.41 0.23 3.17
N ILE A 26 -10.09 0.44 3.31
CA ILE A 26 -9.52 1.40 4.27
C ILE A 26 -9.88 2.84 3.88
N SER A 27 -9.69 3.22 2.60
CA SER A 27 -10.00 4.56 2.09
C SER A 27 -11.47 4.92 2.32
N ASN A 28 -12.40 4.02 1.98
CA ASN A 28 -13.85 4.22 2.18
C ASN A 28 -14.21 4.49 3.65
N VAL A 29 -13.56 3.81 4.60
CA VAL A 29 -13.78 4.06 6.03
C VAL A 29 -13.18 5.40 6.45
N LEU A 30 -11.95 5.72 6.02
CA LEU A 30 -11.30 6.98 6.36
C LEU A 30 -12.06 8.19 5.83
N GLU A 31 -12.56 8.12 4.60
CA GLU A 31 -13.39 9.17 4.00
C GLU A 31 -14.69 9.38 4.81
N LYS A 32 -15.41 8.30 5.13
CA LYS A 32 -16.62 8.36 5.95
C LYS A 32 -16.38 8.97 7.33
N TYR A 33 -15.20 8.76 7.91
CA TYR A 33 -14.85 9.23 9.25
C TYR A 33 -13.79 10.34 9.26
N GLN A 34 -13.64 11.09 8.18
CA GLN A 34 -12.62 12.14 8.02
C GLN A 34 -12.64 13.22 9.12
N PHE A 35 -13.81 13.48 9.73
CA PHE A 35 -13.97 14.46 10.82
C PHE A 35 -13.79 13.85 12.23
N SER A 36 -13.48 12.56 12.34
CA SER A 36 -13.16 11.92 13.62
C SER A 36 -11.76 12.33 14.10
N GLU A 37 -11.47 12.06 15.38
CA GLU A 37 -10.14 12.34 15.94
C GLU A 37 -9.01 11.64 15.15
N LYS A 38 -7.90 12.33 14.91
CA LYS A 38 -6.70 11.78 14.24
C LYS A 38 -6.25 10.47 14.89
N ARG A 39 -6.27 10.41 16.22
CA ARG A 39 -5.88 9.23 16.99
C ARG A 39 -6.71 7.99 16.64
N ASP A 40 -8.01 8.12 16.48
CA ASP A 40 -8.90 7.00 16.16
C ASP A 40 -8.69 6.51 14.74
N ARG A 41 -8.46 7.42 13.81
CA ARG A 41 -8.15 7.09 12.40
C ARG A 41 -6.81 6.37 12.29
N ALA A 42 -5.78 6.89 12.95
CA ALA A 42 -4.44 6.28 12.97
C ALA A 42 -4.49 4.88 13.61
N PHE A 43 -5.23 4.73 14.73
CA PHE A 43 -5.42 3.44 15.37
C PHE A 43 -6.14 2.44 14.44
N PHE A 44 -7.20 2.87 13.76
CA PHE A 44 -7.93 2.05 12.79
C PHE A 44 -7.02 1.59 11.65
N THR A 45 -6.31 2.52 11.02
CA THR A 45 -5.41 2.23 9.89
C THR A 45 -4.31 1.26 10.32
N ARG A 46 -3.60 1.56 11.43
CA ARG A 46 -2.55 0.69 11.95
C ARG A 46 -3.05 -0.71 12.28
N LEU A 47 -4.26 -0.81 12.86
CA LEU A 47 -4.86 -2.09 13.22
C LEU A 47 -5.20 -2.95 12.00
N VAL A 48 -5.76 -2.35 10.94
CA VAL A 48 -6.11 -3.08 9.71
C VAL A 48 -4.85 -3.45 8.93
N GLU A 49 -4.04 -2.46 8.58
CA GLU A 49 -2.84 -2.67 7.76
C GLU A 49 -1.86 -3.64 8.41
N GLY A 50 -1.56 -3.44 9.69
CA GLY A 50 -0.63 -4.31 10.40
C GLY A 50 -1.18 -5.73 10.62
N THR A 51 -2.49 -5.90 10.80
CA THR A 51 -3.11 -7.24 10.85
C THR A 51 -2.95 -7.98 9.52
N LEU A 52 -3.12 -7.29 8.38
CA LEU A 52 -2.94 -7.86 7.05
C LEU A 52 -1.45 -8.10 6.73
N GLU A 53 -0.61 -7.14 7.07
CA GLU A 53 0.84 -7.23 6.89
C GLU A 53 1.43 -8.46 7.58
N ARG A 54 1.03 -8.70 8.85
CA ARG A 54 1.53 -9.77 9.71
C ARG A 54 0.67 -11.03 9.68
N GLN A 55 -0.24 -11.17 8.73
CA GLN A 55 -1.26 -12.21 8.73
C GLN A 55 -0.69 -13.64 8.82
N ILE A 56 0.39 -13.95 8.09
CA ILE A 56 1.00 -15.29 8.09
C ILE A 56 1.62 -15.59 9.46
N THR A 57 2.34 -14.63 10.02
CA THR A 57 2.91 -14.76 11.38
C THR A 57 1.81 -14.95 12.42
N ILE A 58 0.76 -14.14 12.34
CA ILE A 58 -0.38 -14.20 13.26
C ILE A 58 -1.09 -15.55 13.17
N ASP A 59 -1.35 -16.03 11.97
CA ASP A 59 -2.00 -17.32 11.74
C ASP A 59 -1.13 -18.49 12.28
N TYR A 60 0.18 -18.40 12.07
CA TYR A 60 1.15 -19.37 12.61
C TYR A 60 1.13 -19.39 14.15
N VAL A 61 1.15 -18.22 14.79
CA VAL A 61 1.06 -18.12 16.26
C VAL A 61 -0.29 -18.62 16.75
N ALA A 62 -1.40 -18.20 16.14
CA ALA A 62 -2.74 -18.66 16.53
C ALA A 62 -2.85 -20.18 16.53
N ASP A 63 -2.27 -20.81 15.52
CA ASP A 63 -2.31 -22.27 15.35
C ASP A 63 -1.50 -23.05 16.40
N GLN A 64 -0.57 -22.43 17.11
CA GLN A 64 0.15 -23.04 18.24
C GLN A 64 -0.70 -23.06 19.53
N PHE A 65 -1.55 -22.03 19.72
CA PHE A 65 -2.31 -21.84 20.95
C PHE A 65 -3.79 -22.19 20.82
N SER A 66 -4.21 -22.69 19.67
CA SER A 66 -5.59 -23.08 19.38
C SER A 66 -5.69 -24.52 18.93
N LYS A 67 -6.66 -25.26 19.49
CA LYS A 67 -6.99 -26.62 19.02
C LYS A 67 -7.59 -26.62 17.61
N THR A 68 -8.24 -25.52 17.21
CA THR A 68 -8.85 -25.36 15.90
C THR A 68 -7.95 -24.45 15.06
N LYS A 69 -7.47 -24.96 13.93
CA LYS A 69 -6.67 -24.15 13.00
C LYS A 69 -7.43 -22.91 12.57
N ILE A 70 -6.75 -21.75 12.57
CA ILE A 70 -7.37 -20.43 12.31
C ILE A 70 -8.10 -20.39 10.95
N ARG A 71 -7.55 -21.04 9.94
CA ARG A 71 -8.16 -21.16 8.59
C ARG A 71 -9.53 -21.84 8.57
N LYS A 72 -9.83 -22.69 9.59
CA LYS A 72 -11.11 -23.38 9.75
C LYS A 72 -12.13 -22.56 10.53
N CYS A 73 -11.72 -21.46 11.12
CA CYS A 73 -12.62 -20.58 11.84
C CYS A 73 -13.55 -19.82 10.87
N LYS A 74 -14.77 -19.48 11.36
CA LYS A 74 -15.68 -18.59 10.63
C LYS A 74 -14.96 -17.23 10.39
N PRO A 75 -15.21 -16.54 9.26
CA PRO A 75 -14.51 -15.30 8.91
C PRO A 75 -14.48 -14.27 10.03
N LEU A 76 -15.60 -14.01 10.70
CA LEU A 76 -15.65 -13.08 11.83
C LEU A 76 -14.74 -13.51 12.98
N ILE A 77 -14.73 -14.79 13.36
CA ILE A 77 -13.89 -15.30 14.45
C ILE A 77 -12.42 -15.24 14.07
N ARG A 78 -12.10 -15.57 12.81
CA ARG A 78 -10.74 -15.47 12.27
C ARG A 78 -10.23 -14.02 12.29
N ALA A 79 -11.03 -13.07 11.82
CA ALA A 79 -10.69 -11.65 11.87
C ALA A 79 -10.51 -11.13 13.31
N LEU A 80 -11.37 -11.52 14.24
CA LEU A 80 -11.24 -11.17 15.67
C LEU A 80 -9.95 -11.72 16.29
N LEU A 81 -9.60 -12.97 16.00
CA LEU A 81 -8.37 -13.57 16.49
C LEU A 81 -7.15 -12.86 15.90
N ARG A 82 -7.11 -12.66 14.57
CA ARG A 82 -6.01 -11.95 13.89
C ARG A 82 -5.81 -10.56 14.47
N MET A 83 -6.88 -9.77 14.55
CA MET A 83 -6.85 -8.42 15.09
C MET A 83 -6.45 -8.38 16.58
N GLY A 84 -6.93 -9.35 17.37
CA GLY A 84 -6.56 -9.47 18.79
C GLY A 84 -5.08 -9.83 18.98
N ILE A 85 -4.57 -10.80 18.19
CA ILE A 85 -3.17 -11.22 18.24
C ILE A 85 -2.25 -10.09 17.78
N TYR A 86 -2.63 -9.37 16.70
CA TYR A 86 -1.86 -8.21 16.27
C TYR A 86 -1.70 -7.16 17.37
N GLN A 87 -2.79 -6.81 18.07
CA GLN A 87 -2.73 -5.88 19.20
C GLN A 87 -1.83 -6.40 20.32
N ILE A 88 -1.90 -7.69 20.64
CA ILE A 88 -1.11 -8.31 21.71
C ILE A 88 0.39 -8.34 21.38
N LEU A 89 0.77 -8.58 20.13
CA LEU A 89 2.17 -8.79 19.73
C LEU A 89 2.88 -7.55 19.18
N TYR A 90 2.13 -6.56 18.63
CA TYR A 90 2.69 -5.48 17.83
C TYR A 90 2.17 -4.08 18.20
N MET A 91 1.31 -3.97 19.21
CA MET A 91 0.79 -2.66 19.66
C MET A 91 1.04 -2.44 21.16
N ASP A 92 2.26 -2.09 21.52
CA ASP A 92 2.70 -1.93 22.92
C ASP A 92 1.84 -0.96 23.73
N GLN A 93 1.24 0.04 23.05
CA GLN A 93 0.35 1.02 23.70
C GLN A 93 -1.05 0.44 24.02
N VAL A 94 -1.36 -0.78 23.56
CA VAL A 94 -2.64 -1.44 23.83
C VAL A 94 -2.45 -2.51 24.90
N PRO A 95 -3.05 -2.35 26.10
CA PRO A 95 -3.00 -3.42 27.09
C PRO A 95 -3.60 -4.72 26.55
N ASP A 96 -2.93 -5.84 26.75
CA ASP A 96 -3.39 -7.17 26.29
C ASP A 96 -4.81 -7.48 26.78
N SER A 97 -5.11 -7.09 28.03
CA SER A 97 -6.44 -7.25 28.60
C SER A 97 -7.53 -6.49 27.82
N ALA A 98 -7.19 -5.30 27.29
CA ALA A 98 -8.09 -4.51 26.45
C ALA A 98 -8.31 -5.21 25.09
N ALA A 99 -7.26 -5.70 24.45
CA ALA A 99 -7.37 -6.45 23.19
C ALA A 99 -8.28 -7.67 23.34
N CYS A 100 -8.07 -8.48 24.41
CA CYS A 100 -8.91 -9.64 24.71
C CYS A 100 -10.37 -9.28 24.97
N ASN A 101 -10.61 -8.28 25.83
CA ASN A 101 -11.96 -7.90 26.25
C ASN A 101 -12.76 -7.32 25.07
N GLU A 102 -12.16 -6.47 24.26
CA GLU A 102 -12.82 -5.88 23.09
C GLU A 102 -13.15 -6.94 22.03
N ALA A 103 -12.25 -7.90 21.77
CA ALA A 103 -12.55 -9.02 20.87
C ALA A 103 -13.75 -9.85 21.35
N VAL A 104 -13.85 -10.11 22.66
CA VAL A 104 -14.99 -10.82 23.27
C VAL A 104 -16.29 -10.01 23.14
N LYS A 105 -16.25 -8.69 23.41
CA LYS A 105 -17.42 -7.81 23.25
C LYS A 105 -17.91 -7.81 21.81
N LEU A 106 -16.99 -7.68 20.84
CA LEU A 106 -17.33 -7.70 19.41
C LEU A 106 -17.91 -9.05 18.98
N ALA A 107 -17.34 -10.18 19.45
CA ALA A 107 -17.90 -11.51 19.17
C ALA A 107 -19.36 -11.60 19.66
N LYS A 108 -19.66 -11.15 20.88
CA LYS A 108 -21.01 -11.14 21.43
C LYS A 108 -21.95 -10.22 20.66
N LYS A 109 -21.51 -8.97 20.38
CA LYS A 109 -22.26 -7.95 19.63
C LYS A 109 -22.67 -8.44 18.23
N ARG A 110 -21.79 -9.20 17.58
CA ARG A 110 -21.99 -9.74 16.23
C ARG A 110 -22.69 -11.11 16.20
N GLY A 111 -23.33 -11.54 17.29
CA GLY A 111 -24.13 -12.76 17.36
C GLY A 111 -23.33 -14.06 17.59
N PHE A 112 -22.03 -13.97 17.89
CA PHE A 112 -21.16 -15.13 18.14
C PHE A 112 -20.90 -15.37 19.63
N SER A 113 -21.88 -15.10 20.50
CA SER A 113 -21.72 -15.24 21.96
C SER A 113 -21.22 -16.63 22.39
N ARG A 114 -21.67 -17.70 21.70
CA ARG A 114 -21.22 -19.09 21.98
C ARG A 114 -19.73 -19.31 21.70
N LEU A 115 -19.12 -18.53 20.79
CA LEU A 115 -17.70 -18.62 20.44
C LEU A 115 -16.83 -17.58 21.16
N SER A 116 -17.44 -16.68 21.93
CA SER A 116 -16.70 -15.64 22.66
C SER A 116 -15.72 -16.23 23.70
N GLY A 117 -16.07 -17.36 24.33
CA GLY A 117 -15.18 -18.09 25.23
C GLY A 117 -13.96 -18.68 24.52
N PHE A 118 -14.14 -19.18 23.30
CA PHE A 118 -13.03 -19.65 22.45
C PHE A 118 -12.08 -18.52 22.08
N VAL A 119 -12.60 -17.37 21.60
CA VAL A 119 -11.81 -16.17 21.29
C VAL A 119 -11.02 -15.72 22.52
N ASN A 120 -11.67 -15.60 23.67
CA ASN A 120 -11.01 -15.21 24.91
C ASN A 120 -9.91 -16.20 25.34
N GLY A 121 -10.18 -17.51 25.24
CA GLY A 121 -9.24 -18.55 25.60
C GLY A 121 -7.95 -18.51 24.77
N VAL A 122 -8.08 -18.37 23.44
CA VAL A 122 -6.93 -18.27 22.54
C VAL A 122 -6.13 -17.01 22.81
N LEU A 123 -6.77 -15.84 22.84
CA LEU A 123 -6.07 -14.56 23.02
C LEU A 123 -5.39 -14.45 24.39
N ARG A 124 -6.05 -14.88 25.47
CA ARG A 124 -5.42 -14.88 26.80
C ARG A 124 -4.27 -15.89 26.92
N ASN A 125 -4.37 -17.02 26.24
CA ASN A 125 -3.28 -18.00 26.24
C ASN A 125 -2.04 -17.42 25.54
N ILE A 126 -2.21 -16.79 24.38
CA ILE A 126 -1.13 -16.09 23.67
C ILE A 126 -0.54 -14.97 24.53
N SER A 127 -1.40 -14.11 25.13
CA SER A 127 -0.95 -13.02 25.98
C SER A 127 -0.09 -13.48 27.16
N ARG A 128 -0.44 -14.60 27.80
CA ARG A 128 0.32 -15.15 28.95
C ARG A 128 1.62 -15.84 28.55
N LYS A 129 1.70 -16.31 27.32
CA LYS A 129 2.75 -17.21 26.84
C LYS A 129 3.49 -16.60 25.64
N LYS A 130 3.59 -15.28 25.58
CA LYS A 130 4.31 -14.58 24.49
C LYS A 130 5.73 -15.13 24.31
N ASP A 131 6.44 -15.36 25.43
CA ASP A 131 7.82 -15.83 25.44
C ASP A 131 7.96 -17.33 25.10
N GLU A 132 6.84 -18.06 25.08
CA GLU A 132 6.82 -19.47 24.71
C GLU A 132 6.51 -19.68 23.21
N ILE A 133 6.28 -18.60 22.44
CA ILE A 133 6.03 -18.70 20.99
C ILE A 133 7.25 -19.28 20.30
N GLN A 134 7.07 -20.40 19.62
CA GLN A 134 8.13 -21.08 18.88
C GLN A 134 8.04 -20.72 17.41
N TYR A 135 9.08 -20.07 16.91
CA TYR A 135 9.21 -19.78 15.48
C TYR A 135 9.91 -20.96 14.76
N PRO A 136 9.70 -21.14 13.44
CA PRO A 136 10.40 -22.16 12.67
C PRO A 136 11.92 -22.01 12.78
N SER A 137 12.66 -23.12 12.80
CA SER A 137 14.13 -23.07 12.78
C SER A 137 14.63 -22.67 11.39
N ARG A 138 15.48 -21.64 11.34
CA ARG A 138 16.15 -21.20 10.12
C ARG A 138 16.98 -22.31 9.47
N GLU A 139 17.65 -23.12 10.27
CA GLU A 139 18.53 -24.20 9.82
C GLU A 139 17.77 -25.39 9.25
N LYS A 140 16.55 -25.65 9.75
CA LYS A 140 15.74 -26.80 9.32
C LYS A 140 14.94 -26.51 8.06
N ASN A 141 14.39 -25.34 7.95
CA ASN A 141 13.59 -24.91 6.80
C ASN A 141 13.62 -23.38 6.68
N LEU A 142 14.50 -22.87 5.83
CA LEU A 142 14.70 -21.46 5.63
C LEU A 142 13.46 -20.77 5.07
N GLU A 143 12.78 -21.37 4.09
CA GLU A 143 11.61 -20.78 3.45
C GLU A 143 10.47 -20.59 4.45
N THR A 144 10.19 -21.61 5.26
CA THR A 144 9.16 -21.52 6.30
C THR A 144 9.57 -20.52 7.39
N TYR A 145 10.86 -20.48 7.77
CA TYR A 145 11.35 -19.47 8.70
C TYR A 145 11.12 -18.05 8.16
N LEU A 146 11.59 -17.76 6.94
CA LEU A 146 11.44 -16.46 6.32
C LEU A 146 9.96 -16.08 6.13
N SER A 147 9.15 -17.06 5.73
CA SER A 147 7.70 -16.85 5.56
C SER A 147 7.03 -16.39 6.85
N VAL A 148 7.31 -17.05 7.95
CA VAL A 148 6.72 -16.73 9.25
C VAL A 148 7.34 -15.46 9.85
N ALA A 149 8.66 -15.27 9.76
CA ALA A 149 9.35 -14.12 10.33
C ALA A 149 8.94 -12.80 9.67
N TYR A 150 8.81 -12.81 8.33
CA TYR A 150 8.52 -11.61 7.53
C TYR A 150 7.08 -11.55 7.02
N SER A 151 6.25 -12.55 7.34
CA SER A 151 4.85 -12.64 6.87
C SER A 151 4.71 -12.57 5.35
N ILE A 152 5.57 -13.28 4.64
CA ILE A 152 5.62 -13.38 3.18
C ILE A 152 5.31 -14.83 2.76
N PRO A 153 4.42 -15.08 1.77
CA PRO A 153 4.17 -16.43 1.29
C PRO A 153 5.43 -17.12 0.77
N GLU A 154 5.60 -18.41 1.08
CA GLU A 154 6.78 -19.21 0.66
C GLU A 154 7.00 -19.18 -0.86
N TRP A 155 5.92 -19.09 -1.67
CA TRP A 155 6.06 -19.04 -3.12
C TRP A 155 6.80 -17.79 -3.60
N ILE A 156 6.66 -16.64 -2.90
CA ILE A 156 7.39 -15.40 -3.20
C ILE A 156 8.87 -15.57 -2.87
N ILE A 157 9.17 -16.16 -1.72
CA ILE A 157 10.55 -16.45 -1.30
C ILE A 157 11.23 -17.33 -2.36
N LYS A 158 10.59 -18.46 -2.72
CA LYS A 158 11.07 -19.37 -3.76
C LYS A 158 11.19 -18.72 -5.14
N PHE A 159 10.33 -17.74 -5.43
CA PHE A 159 10.41 -16.98 -6.67
C PHE A 159 11.67 -16.11 -6.71
N PHE A 160 11.96 -15.38 -5.64
CA PHE A 160 13.18 -14.57 -5.54
C PHE A 160 14.46 -15.40 -5.48
N GLN A 161 14.44 -16.56 -4.81
CA GLN A 161 15.57 -17.50 -4.74
C GLN A 161 16.03 -18.03 -6.12
N LYS A 162 15.21 -17.90 -7.16
CA LYS A 162 15.64 -18.26 -8.54
C LYS A 162 16.70 -17.31 -9.10
N THR A 163 16.75 -16.08 -8.60
CA THR A 163 17.60 -15.00 -9.13
C THR A 163 18.62 -14.50 -8.11
N TYR A 164 18.24 -14.52 -6.82
CA TYR A 164 19.05 -13.93 -5.74
C TYR A 164 19.46 -14.98 -4.73
N ASP A 165 20.59 -14.77 -4.06
CA ASP A 165 20.99 -15.56 -2.91
C ASP A 165 20.08 -15.32 -1.70
N ASN A 166 20.17 -16.21 -0.70
CA ASN A 166 19.29 -16.17 0.46
C ASN A 166 19.43 -14.90 1.31
N GLU A 167 20.63 -14.33 1.37
CA GLU A 167 20.87 -13.08 2.13
C GLU A 167 20.18 -11.89 1.44
N THR A 168 20.31 -11.80 0.12
CA THR A 168 19.65 -10.77 -0.69
C THR A 168 18.13 -10.94 -0.62
N VAL A 169 17.60 -12.17 -0.72
CA VAL A 169 16.17 -12.44 -0.57
C VAL A 169 15.66 -11.96 0.79
N GLU A 170 16.38 -12.26 1.86
CA GLU A 170 15.98 -11.82 3.21
C GLU A 170 15.97 -10.29 3.33
N LYS A 171 16.97 -9.58 2.77
CA LYS A 171 17.00 -8.11 2.72
C LYS A 171 15.79 -7.54 1.95
N ILE A 172 15.46 -8.13 0.80
CA ILE A 172 14.29 -7.71 -0.01
C ILE A 172 13.00 -7.86 0.80
N ILE A 173 12.76 -9.03 1.41
CA ILE A 173 11.50 -9.25 2.15
C ILE A 173 11.44 -8.48 3.46
N ALA A 174 12.57 -8.23 4.11
CA ALA A 174 12.66 -7.39 5.31
C ALA A 174 12.25 -5.94 5.00
N SER A 175 12.68 -5.39 3.87
CA SER A 175 12.35 -4.02 3.46
C SER A 175 10.85 -3.77 3.26
N TYR A 176 10.05 -4.82 3.05
CA TYR A 176 8.59 -4.67 2.98
C TYR A 176 7.92 -4.36 4.32
N LEU A 177 8.61 -4.59 5.43
CA LEU A 177 8.12 -4.33 6.78
C LEU A 177 8.64 -3.01 7.38
N GLU A 178 9.51 -2.31 6.65
CA GLU A 178 10.00 -1.02 7.07
C GLU A 178 8.90 0.04 6.99
N GLU A 179 8.90 0.95 7.95
CA GLU A 179 7.98 2.08 7.94
C GLU A 179 8.33 3.00 6.76
N ARG A 180 7.34 3.31 5.94
CA ARG A 180 7.51 4.12 4.74
C ARG A 180 6.89 5.48 4.92
N LYS A 181 7.68 6.51 4.68
CA LYS A 181 7.20 7.89 4.58
C LYS A 181 6.47 8.08 3.24
N THR A 182 5.59 9.05 3.20
CA THR A 182 4.96 9.45 1.93
C THR A 182 5.93 10.28 1.13
N THR A 183 6.23 9.86 -0.09
CA THR A 183 7.11 10.59 -1.00
C THR A 183 6.28 11.50 -1.90
N LEU A 184 6.67 12.76 -2.00
CA LEU A 184 6.08 13.76 -2.88
C LEU A 184 7.09 14.18 -3.94
N CYS A 185 6.61 14.33 -5.17
CA CYS A 185 7.30 15.05 -6.23
C CYS A 185 6.92 16.52 -6.15
N CYS A 186 7.90 17.40 -6.02
CA CYS A 186 7.72 18.85 -5.99
C CYS A 186 7.90 19.42 -7.38
N LEU A 187 6.89 20.12 -7.90
CA LEU A 187 6.90 20.66 -9.26
C LEU A 187 7.85 21.85 -9.37
N ILE A 188 8.80 21.77 -10.30
CA ILE A 188 9.80 22.81 -10.53
C ILE A 188 9.13 24.09 -11.04
N SER A 189 8.13 23.95 -11.91
CA SER A 189 7.35 25.09 -12.44
C SER A 189 6.52 25.81 -11.38
N LYS A 190 6.31 25.19 -10.21
CA LYS A 190 5.54 25.76 -9.09
C LYS A 190 6.42 26.17 -7.89
N GLY A 191 7.70 26.44 -8.13
CA GLY A 191 8.64 26.87 -7.11
C GLY A 191 9.52 25.77 -6.53
N GLY A 192 9.30 24.51 -6.94
CA GLY A 192 10.14 23.38 -6.60
C GLY A 192 10.15 22.98 -5.13
N LYS A 193 11.16 22.19 -4.77
CA LYS A 193 11.28 21.56 -3.46
C LYS A 193 11.27 22.57 -2.30
N GLU A 194 11.99 23.67 -2.41
CA GLU A 194 12.14 24.63 -1.31
C GLU A 194 10.82 25.35 -0.98
N ALA A 195 10.04 25.71 -1.99
CA ALA A 195 8.73 26.33 -1.79
C ALA A 195 7.76 25.35 -1.10
N VAL A 196 7.70 24.10 -1.60
CA VAL A 196 6.84 23.05 -1.05
C VAL A 196 7.24 22.72 0.39
N ARG A 197 8.55 22.56 0.66
CA ARG A 197 9.07 22.33 2.02
C ARG A 197 8.61 23.39 2.99
N LYS A 198 8.81 24.67 2.64
CA LYS A 198 8.45 25.80 3.50
C LYS A 198 6.95 25.81 3.83
N GLU A 199 6.09 25.50 2.86
CA GLU A 199 4.65 25.42 3.09
C GLU A 199 4.28 24.26 4.01
N LEU A 200 4.84 23.08 3.78
CA LEU A 200 4.57 21.89 4.58
C LEU A 200 5.05 22.04 6.04
N GLU A 201 6.25 22.57 6.24
CA GLU A 201 6.82 22.81 7.58
C GLU A 201 5.99 23.86 8.35
N ALA A 202 5.46 24.89 7.66
CA ALA A 202 4.56 25.87 8.27
C ALA A 202 3.24 25.26 8.76
N GLU A 203 2.83 24.13 8.17
CA GLU A 203 1.65 23.35 8.60
C GLU A 203 2.01 22.26 9.64
N GLY A 204 3.25 22.21 10.11
CA GLY A 204 3.73 21.26 11.13
C GLY A 204 4.05 19.86 10.60
N VAL A 205 4.23 19.71 9.29
CA VAL A 205 4.63 18.45 8.65
C VAL A 205 6.14 18.28 8.77
N THR A 206 6.58 17.09 9.11
CA THR A 206 8.01 16.73 9.06
C THR A 206 8.40 16.45 7.62
N VAL A 207 9.44 17.13 7.12
CA VAL A 207 9.88 17.04 5.73
C VAL A 207 11.37 16.67 5.69
N GLU A 208 11.69 15.60 4.96
CA GLU A 208 13.07 15.17 4.70
C GLU A 208 13.33 15.17 3.19
N ASP A 209 14.59 15.23 2.79
CA ASP A 209 14.96 15.12 1.39
C ASP A 209 14.75 13.71 0.86
N GLY A 210 14.38 13.59 -0.42
CA GLY A 210 14.49 12.34 -1.15
C GLY A 210 15.95 11.89 -1.30
N SER A 211 16.15 10.62 -1.56
CA SER A 211 17.47 10.01 -1.65
C SER A 211 18.05 9.95 -3.07
N LEU A 212 17.17 9.93 -4.09
CA LEU A 212 17.53 9.69 -5.49
C LEU A 212 17.21 10.88 -6.41
N ILE A 213 16.18 11.63 -6.08
CA ILE A 213 15.62 12.68 -6.92
C ILE A 213 15.64 14.02 -6.21
N GLU A 214 16.27 15.02 -6.82
CA GLU A 214 16.47 16.36 -6.24
C GLU A 214 15.17 17.05 -5.81
N ASN A 215 14.12 16.95 -6.62
CA ASN A 215 12.81 17.54 -6.35
C ASN A 215 11.83 16.59 -5.63
N ALA A 216 12.34 15.53 -5.00
CA ALA A 216 11.57 14.66 -4.11
C ALA A 216 11.74 15.07 -2.65
N VAL A 217 10.64 14.97 -1.89
CA VAL A 217 10.65 15.06 -0.42
C VAL A 217 9.88 13.87 0.17
N GLN A 218 10.30 13.46 1.36
CA GLN A 218 9.58 12.47 2.16
C GLN A 218 8.91 13.18 3.33
N ILE A 219 7.63 12.90 3.56
CA ILE A 219 6.84 13.56 4.60
C ILE A 219 6.28 12.58 5.61
N SER A 220 6.18 13.06 6.87
CA SER A 220 5.52 12.39 7.99
C SER A 220 4.79 13.39 8.89
N ASP A 221 4.06 12.91 9.89
CA ASP A 221 3.35 13.70 10.89
C ASP A 221 2.17 14.56 10.38
N TYR A 222 1.72 14.33 9.16
CA TYR A 222 0.51 14.97 8.61
C TYR A 222 -0.77 14.17 8.91
N ASP A 223 -1.93 14.78 8.71
CA ASP A 223 -3.25 14.13 8.90
C ASP A 223 -3.83 13.63 7.57
N PHE A 224 -4.14 14.54 6.67
CA PHE A 224 -4.64 14.24 5.32
C PHE A 224 -3.89 15.06 4.29
N LEU A 225 -3.45 14.40 3.22
CA LEU A 225 -2.76 15.07 2.10
C LEU A 225 -3.59 16.23 1.51
N TYR A 226 -4.89 16.00 1.28
CA TYR A 226 -5.78 17.01 0.71
C TYR A 226 -6.02 18.23 1.62
N ARG A 227 -5.61 18.19 2.89
CA ARG A 227 -5.63 19.36 3.78
C ARG A 227 -4.38 20.21 3.63
N LEU A 228 -3.29 19.63 3.18
CA LEU A 228 -2.03 20.34 2.97
C LEU A 228 -2.16 21.28 1.77
N LYS A 229 -1.83 22.55 1.99
CA LYS A 229 -1.97 23.61 0.97
C LYS A 229 -1.17 23.28 -0.28
N ALA A 230 0.11 22.93 -0.13
CA ALA A 230 0.99 22.59 -1.25
C ALA A 230 0.42 21.45 -2.13
N PHE A 231 -0.22 20.45 -1.52
CA PHE A 231 -0.85 19.34 -2.25
C PHE A 231 -2.14 19.80 -2.95
N ARG A 232 -3.02 20.49 -2.22
CA ARG A 232 -4.31 20.95 -2.74
C ARG A 232 -4.16 21.95 -3.91
N GLU A 233 -3.16 22.84 -3.84
CA GLU A 233 -2.86 23.83 -4.88
C GLU A 233 -1.99 23.28 -6.01
N GLY A 234 -1.70 21.96 -5.97
CA GLY A 234 -0.99 21.27 -7.03
C GLY A 234 0.49 21.62 -7.16
N SER A 235 1.14 22.11 -6.08
CA SER A 235 2.58 22.35 -6.06
C SER A 235 3.39 21.05 -5.92
N CYS A 236 2.74 19.96 -5.48
CA CYS A 236 3.31 18.64 -5.39
C CYS A 236 2.25 17.54 -5.58
N TYR A 237 2.71 16.33 -5.79
CA TYR A 237 1.87 15.12 -5.88
C TYR A 237 2.61 13.90 -5.33
N VAL A 238 1.85 12.83 -4.99
CA VAL A 238 2.42 11.59 -4.46
C VAL A 238 3.04 10.78 -5.58
N GLN A 239 4.34 10.48 -5.45
CA GLN A 239 5.03 9.57 -6.38
C GLN A 239 6.26 8.97 -5.70
N ASP A 240 6.57 7.70 -5.96
CA ASP A 240 7.80 7.09 -5.50
C ASP A 240 9.01 7.57 -6.30
N GLU A 241 10.16 7.72 -5.66
CA GLU A 241 11.39 8.18 -6.33
C GLU A 241 11.80 7.27 -7.48
N SER A 242 11.55 5.96 -7.40
CA SER A 242 11.80 5.02 -8.50
C SER A 242 10.98 5.34 -9.76
N SER A 243 9.72 5.75 -9.56
CA SER A 243 8.85 6.20 -10.66
C SER A 243 9.28 7.55 -11.22
N MET A 244 9.72 8.48 -10.36
CA MET A 244 10.30 9.74 -10.80
C MET A 244 11.59 9.51 -11.58
N LEU A 245 12.44 8.58 -11.13
CA LEU A 245 13.68 8.22 -11.81
C LEU A 245 13.40 7.68 -13.23
N CYS A 246 12.41 6.82 -13.39
CA CYS A 246 11.97 6.33 -14.69
C CYS A 246 11.59 7.48 -15.63
N ALA A 247 10.76 8.41 -15.16
CA ALA A 247 10.37 9.60 -15.94
C ALA A 247 11.55 10.53 -16.21
N LYS A 248 12.47 10.71 -15.27
CA LYS A 248 13.71 11.49 -15.45
C LYS A 248 14.62 10.89 -16.51
N LEU A 249 14.74 9.57 -16.56
CA LEU A 249 15.56 8.86 -17.56
C LEU A 249 15.01 8.96 -18.99
N ALA A 250 13.71 9.27 -19.15
CA ALA A 250 13.14 9.59 -20.47
C ALA A 250 13.79 10.83 -21.09
N SER A 251 14.47 11.69 -20.31
CA SER A 251 15.32 12.80 -20.73
C SER A 251 14.64 13.74 -21.74
N VAL A 252 13.36 14.05 -21.48
CA VAL A 252 12.53 14.84 -22.39
C VAL A 252 13.13 16.24 -22.65
N GLN A 253 12.99 16.70 -23.87
CA GLN A 253 13.46 18.02 -24.34
C GLN A 253 12.27 18.93 -24.66
N LYS A 254 12.50 20.22 -24.69
CA LYS A 254 11.47 21.19 -25.08
C LYS A 254 10.83 20.82 -26.40
N GLU A 255 9.56 21.16 -26.55
CA GLU A 255 8.74 20.97 -27.75
C GLU A 255 8.47 19.52 -28.17
N GLN A 256 8.98 18.52 -27.43
CA GLN A 256 8.73 17.13 -27.73
C GLN A 256 7.29 16.70 -27.45
N PHE A 257 6.85 15.73 -28.23
CA PHE A 257 5.61 15.00 -28.00
C PHE A 257 5.92 13.70 -27.24
N VAL A 258 5.32 13.55 -26.07
CA VAL A 258 5.48 12.38 -25.18
C VAL A 258 4.16 11.63 -25.11
N MET A 259 4.20 10.30 -25.24
CA MET A 259 3.08 9.42 -25.00
C MET A 259 3.35 8.51 -23.80
N ASP A 260 2.41 8.44 -22.85
CA ASP A 260 2.46 7.51 -21.71
C ASP A 260 1.29 6.53 -21.86
N LEU A 261 1.60 5.26 -22.12
CA LEU A 261 0.60 4.26 -22.56
C LEU A 261 -0.19 3.61 -21.43
N CYS A 262 0.30 3.67 -20.19
CA CYS A 262 -0.36 3.11 -19.00
C CYS A 262 -0.19 4.08 -17.82
N SER A 263 -0.73 5.29 -17.98
CA SER A 263 -0.33 6.46 -17.22
C SER A 263 -0.93 6.54 -15.81
N ALA A 264 -2.15 6.00 -15.60
CA ALA A 264 -2.90 6.25 -14.35
C ALA A 264 -2.12 5.92 -13.07
N PRO A 265 -2.15 6.80 -12.08
CA PRO A 265 -2.90 8.08 -11.95
C PRO A 265 -2.18 9.30 -12.56
N GLY A 266 -1.20 9.15 -13.45
CA GLY A 266 -0.57 10.25 -14.18
C GLY A 266 0.79 10.72 -13.66
N GLY A 267 1.35 10.07 -12.63
CA GLY A 267 2.56 10.59 -11.97
C GLY A 267 3.78 10.76 -12.88
N LYS A 268 4.05 9.81 -13.81
CA LYS A 268 5.17 9.92 -14.76
C LYS A 268 4.90 10.99 -15.80
N SER A 269 3.66 11.04 -16.30
CA SER A 269 3.20 12.06 -17.24
C SER A 269 3.30 13.48 -16.65
N LEU A 270 2.88 13.67 -15.38
CA LEU A 270 3.04 14.95 -14.67
C LEU A 270 4.51 15.35 -14.54
N TYR A 271 5.38 14.38 -14.23
CA TYR A 271 6.82 14.63 -14.12
C TYR A 271 7.40 15.17 -15.43
N VAL A 272 7.10 14.50 -16.56
CA VAL A 272 7.63 14.94 -17.87
C VAL A 272 6.95 16.23 -18.35
N ALA A 273 5.67 16.43 -18.08
CA ALA A 273 4.97 17.68 -18.42
C ALA A 273 5.60 18.90 -17.72
N ASP A 274 6.01 18.74 -16.44
CA ASP A 274 6.74 19.78 -15.70
C ASP A 274 8.13 20.06 -16.31
N GLN A 275 8.85 19.01 -16.76
CA GLN A 275 10.16 19.13 -17.42
C GLN A 275 10.07 19.84 -18.77
N LEU A 276 8.98 19.68 -19.50
CA LEU A 276 8.72 20.40 -20.75
C LEU A 276 8.47 21.91 -20.57
N LYS A 277 8.22 22.37 -19.34
CA LYS A 277 8.05 23.79 -18.99
C LYS A 277 7.01 24.52 -19.84
N GLY A 278 5.87 23.87 -20.09
CA GLY A 278 4.78 24.42 -20.90
C GLY A 278 5.02 24.38 -22.41
N SER A 279 6.14 23.83 -22.88
CA SER A 279 6.38 23.53 -24.29
C SER A 279 6.10 22.05 -24.57
N GLY A 280 5.87 21.70 -25.84
CA GLY A 280 5.57 20.31 -26.19
C GLY A 280 4.21 19.82 -25.69
N ARG A 281 4.00 18.51 -25.71
CA ARG A 281 2.71 17.88 -25.39
C ARG A 281 2.91 16.54 -24.70
N VAL A 282 2.05 16.20 -23.74
CA VAL A 282 2.00 14.86 -23.12
C VAL A 282 0.61 14.26 -23.33
N LEU A 283 0.53 13.13 -24.02
CA LEU A 283 -0.68 12.34 -24.17
C LEU A 283 -0.61 11.14 -23.21
N SER A 284 -1.49 11.16 -22.22
CA SER A 284 -1.56 10.17 -21.15
C SER A 284 -2.72 9.21 -21.40
N ARG A 285 -2.43 7.93 -21.57
CA ARG A 285 -3.42 6.90 -21.89
C ARG A 285 -3.57 5.89 -20.77
N ASP A 286 -4.79 5.37 -20.61
CA ASP A 286 -5.02 4.17 -19.82
C ASP A 286 -6.26 3.42 -20.33
N LEU A 287 -6.44 2.18 -19.88
CA LEU A 287 -7.42 1.23 -20.42
C LEU A 287 -8.87 1.59 -20.14
N THR A 288 -9.18 2.31 -19.06
CA THR A 288 -10.54 2.54 -18.57
C THR A 288 -10.80 4.00 -18.25
N GLU A 289 -12.06 4.44 -18.46
CA GLU A 289 -12.54 5.77 -18.13
C GLU A 289 -12.23 6.15 -16.66
N TYR A 290 -12.52 5.25 -15.71
CA TYR A 290 -12.16 5.49 -14.30
C TYR A 290 -10.68 5.84 -14.08
N LYS A 291 -9.77 5.25 -14.86
CA LYS A 291 -8.33 5.52 -14.75
C LYS A 291 -7.93 6.83 -15.41
N THR A 292 -8.57 7.16 -16.54
CA THR A 292 -8.34 8.47 -17.17
C THR A 292 -8.93 9.60 -16.33
N ASP A 293 -10.06 9.40 -15.65
CA ASP A 293 -10.60 10.38 -14.68
C ASP A 293 -9.57 10.72 -13.58
N LEU A 294 -8.83 9.71 -13.06
CA LEU A 294 -7.76 9.95 -12.09
C LEU A 294 -6.60 10.78 -12.67
N ILE A 295 -6.31 10.63 -13.96
CA ILE A 295 -5.31 11.44 -14.64
C ILE A 295 -5.81 12.87 -14.77
N GLU A 296 -7.05 13.06 -15.22
CA GLU A 296 -7.69 14.38 -15.38
C GLU A 296 -7.77 15.14 -14.07
N ASP A 297 -8.21 14.48 -12.99
CA ASP A 297 -8.24 15.07 -11.64
C ASP A 297 -6.86 15.63 -11.23
N ASN A 298 -5.78 14.92 -11.58
CA ASN A 298 -4.43 15.37 -11.30
C ASN A 298 -3.97 16.48 -12.25
N ILE A 299 -4.32 16.45 -13.54
CA ILE A 299 -4.05 17.53 -14.49
C ILE A 299 -4.70 18.82 -14.01
N ASP A 300 -5.99 18.75 -13.66
CA ASP A 300 -6.78 19.90 -13.19
C ASP A 300 -6.21 20.47 -11.89
N ARG A 301 -5.88 19.61 -10.93
CA ARG A 301 -5.30 20.03 -9.64
C ARG A 301 -3.95 20.69 -9.81
N VAL A 302 -3.12 20.19 -10.72
CA VAL A 302 -1.80 20.75 -11.01
C VAL A 302 -1.91 21.97 -11.95
N GLY A 303 -2.91 21.99 -12.83
CA GLY A 303 -3.17 23.07 -13.79
C GLY A 303 -2.22 23.07 -14.98
N PHE A 304 -1.80 21.89 -15.45
CA PHE A 304 -1.02 21.77 -16.68
C PHE A 304 -1.90 21.89 -17.92
N THR A 305 -1.46 22.68 -18.90
CA THR A 305 -2.14 22.89 -20.18
C THR A 305 -1.49 22.15 -21.35
N ASN A 306 -0.33 21.54 -21.11
CA ASN A 306 0.44 20.76 -22.09
C ASN A 306 0.26 19.26 -21.89
N MET A 307 -0.74 18.84 -21.15
CA MET A 307 -1.05 17.45 -20.85
C MET A 307 -2.53 17.17 -21.10
N GLU A 308 -2.84 16.02 -21.65
CA GLU A 308 -4.20 15.54 -21.91
C GLU A 308 -4.31 14.05 -21.62
N SER A 309 -5.52 13.55 -21.40
CA SER A 309 -5.80 12.14 -21.15
C SER A 309 -6.67 11.54 -22.25
N GLU A 310 -6.54 10.22 -22.45
CA GLU A 310 -7.33 9.46 -23.42
C GLU A 310 -7.51 8.00 -22.96
N VAL A 311 -8.73 7.47 -23.14
CA VAL A 311 -8.98 6.04 -22.95
C VAL A 311 -8.47 5.28 -24.17
N PHE A 312 -7.45 4.46 -23.99
CA PHE A 312 -6.88 3.66 -25.07
C PHE A 312 -6.30 2.33 -24.56
N ASP A 313 -6.51 1.26 -25.29
CA ASP A 313 -5.91 -0.04 -24.98
C ASP A 313 -4.54 -0.15 -25.65
N ALA A 314 -3.47 -0.12 -24.87
CA ALA A 314 -2.09 -0.18 -25.34
C ALA A 314 -1.73 -1.46 -26.15
N ARG A 315 -2.62 -2.46 -26.16
CA ARG A 315 -2.46 -3.68 -26.98
C ARG A 315 -2.98 -3.52 -28.41
N VAL A 316 -3.68 -2.42 -28.68
CA VAL A 316 -4.22 -2.10 -30.01
C VAL A 316 -3.26 -1.17 -30.73
N LEU A 317 -2.97 -1.46 -31.98
CA LEU A 317 -2.18 -0.57 -32.82
C LEU A 317 -2.93 0.73 -33.07
N ASP A 318 -2.29 1.83 -32.74
CA ASP A 318 -2.78 3.17 -33.02
C ASP A 318 -2.16 3.70 -34.33
N GLU A 319 -2.92 3.60 -35.40
CA GLU A 319 -2.46 4.02 -36.75
C GLU A 319 -2.27 5.54 -36.85
N GLU A 320 -2.95 6.34 -36.05
CA GLU A 320 -2.88 7.81 -36.09
C GLU A 320 -1.58 8.33 -35.49
N HIS A 321 -0.95 7.55 -34.59
CA HIS A 321 0.27 7.97 -33.88
C HIS A 321 1.52 7.14 -34.27
N ILE A 322 1.51 6.47 -35.41
CA ILE A 322 2.72 5.78 -35.91
C ILE A 322 3.81 6.82 -36.16
N GLU A 323 4.99 6.62 -35.53
CA GLU A 323 6.16 7.52 -35.61
C GLU A 323 5.90 8.98 -35.17
N ALA A 324 4.80 9.24 -34.43
CA ALA A 324 4.42 10.59 -34.04
C ALA A 324 5.12 11.08 -32.76
N ALA A 325 5.35 10.19 -31.78
CA ALA A 325 5.93 10.56 -30.50
C ALA A 325 7.46 10.57 -30.54
N ASP A 326 8.07 11.58 -29.92
CA ASP A 326 9.51 11.66 -29.68
C ASP A 326 9.92 10.73 -28.54
N VAL A 327 9.05 10.57 -27.53
CA VAL A 327 9.28 9.72 -26.36
C VAL A 327 8.01 8.93 -26.03
N VAL A 328 8.18 7.63 -25.79
CA VAL A 328 7.09 6.76 -25.32
C VAL A 328 7.46 6.20 -23.96
N ILE A 329 6.55 6.38 -22.99
CA ILE A 329 6.62 5.76 -21.67
C ILE A 329 5.66 4.57 -21.66
N ALA A 330 6.15 3.38 -21.30
CA ALA A 330 5.36 2.17 -21.23
C ALA A 330 5.57 1.48 -19.88
N ASP A 331 4.94 2.03 -18.82
CA ASP A 331 4.90 1.40 -17.50
C ASP A 331 3.71 0.44 -17.42
N VAL A 332 3.89 -0.70 -18.07
CA VAL A 332 2.81 -1.67 -18.25
C VAL A 332 2.46 -2.41 -16.95
N PRO A 333 1.19 -2.87 -16.81
CA PRO A 333 0.77 -3.64 -15.65
C PRO A 333 1.66 -4.87 -15.40
N CYS A 334 2.11 -5.02 -14.17
CA CYS A 334 3.00 -6.11 -13.76
C CYS A 334 2.46 -6.86 -12.53
N SER A 335 3.24 -7.79 -11.97
CA SER A 335 2.89 -8.54 -10.76
C SER A 335 2.75 -7.68 -9.50
N GLY A 336 3.37 -6.51 -9.47
CA GLY A 336 3.37 -5.61 -8.32
C GLY A 336 4.26 -6.05 -7.15
N LEU A 337 5.12 -7.08 -7.31
CA LEU A 337 5.95 -7.59 -6.22
C LEU A 337 6.82 -6.50 -5.56
N GLY A 338 7.26 -5.50 -6.32
CA GLY A 338 8.06 -4.38 -5.79
C GLY A 338 7.31 -3.48 -4.79
N ILE A 339 5.97 -3.50 -4.80
CA ILE A 339 5.13 -2.65 -3.93
C ILE A 339 4.35 -3.45 -2.87
N MET A 340 4.77 -4.67 -2.58
CA MET A 340 4.12 -5.57 -1.63
C MET A 340 3.99 -4.99 -0.21
N GLY A 341 4.96 -4.18 0.21
CA GLY A 341 4.90 -3.47 1.49
C GLY A 341 3.83 -2.37 1.55
N LYS A 342 3.31 -1.92 0.39
CA LYS A 342 2.20 -0.95 0.30
C LYS A 342 0.85 -1.61 0.02
N LYS A 343 0.86 -2.77 -0.67
CA LYS A 343 -0.35 -3.48 -1.11
C LYS A 343 -0.31 -4.94 -0.67
N ASN A 344 -0.83 -5.23 0.51
CA ASN A 344 -0.85 -6.58 1.07
C ASN A 344 -1.64 -7.60 0.22
N ASP A 345 -2.59 -7.14 -0.59
CA ASP A 345 -3.39 -7.99 -1.49
C ASP A 345 -2.54 -8.74 -2.52
N ILE A 346 -1.33 -8.25 -2.83
CA ILE A 346 -0.37 -8.88 -3.75
C ILE A 346 0.12 -10.24 -3.21
N LYS A 347 0.10 -10.46 -1.90
CA LYS A 347 0.49 -11.73 -1.26
C LYS A 347 -0.50 -12.88 -1.54
N SER A 348 -1.53 -12.66 -2.37
CA SER A 348 -2.59 -13.64 -2.64
C SER A 348 -2.15 -14.76 -3.59
N ASP A 349 -2.84 -15.91 -3.49
CA ASP A 349 -2.66 -17.04 -4.42
C ASP A 349 -3.01 -16.68 -5.86
N GLU A 350 -3.92 -15.73 -6.09
CA GLU A 350 -4.29 -15.23 -7.42
C GLU A 350 -3.13 -14.50 -8.10
N THR A 351 -2.33 -13.76 -7.32
CA THR A 351 -1.08 -13.16 -7.84
C THR A 351 -0.08 -14.25 -8.23
N ALA A 352 0.04 -15.30 -7.41
CA ALA A 352 0.89 -16.46 -7.74
C ALA A 352 0.46 -17.12 -9.05
N GLN A 353 -0.84 -17.25 -9.28
CA GLN A 353 -1.37 -17.85 -10.50
C GLN A 353 -1.11 -16.95 -11.72
N ARG A 354 -1.37 -15.64 -11.63
CA ARG A 354 -1.07 -14.69 -12.71
C ARG A 354 0.41 -14.69 -13.10
N ILE A 355 1.33 -14.74 -12.13
CA ILE A 355 2.76 -14.80 -12.41
C ILE A 355 3.13 -16.11 -13.15
N LYS A 356 2.51 -17.23 -12.79
CA LYS A 356 2.71 -18.49 -13.51
C LYS A 356 2.19 -18.43 -14.93
N GLU A 357 1.01 -17.87 -15.15
CA GLU A 357 0.40 -17.72 -16.47
C GLU A 357 1.22 -16.79 -17.38
N ASN A 358 1.70 -15.65 -16.85
CA ASN A 358 2.52 -14.70 -17.60
C ASN A 358 3.94 -15.22 -17.90
N ASN A 359 4.47 -16.18 -17.14
CA ASN A 359 5.78 -16.80 -17.43
C ASN A 359 5.70 -17.95 -18.44
N VAL A 360 4.53 -18.26 -18.97
CA VAL A 360 4.31 -19.29 -20.01
C VAL A 360 4.17 -18.66 -21.40
N GLN A 361 4.18 -17.35 -21.52
CA GLN A 361 4.24 -16.58 -22.77
C GLN A 361 5.64 -15.98 -22.97
#